data_77297227d59094dcc6c15c52c5d75ed8
#
_entry.id   77297227d59094dcc6c15c52c5d75ed8
#
_cell.length_a   1.000
_cell.length_b   1.000
_cell.length_c   1.000
_cell.angle_alpha   90.00
_cell.angle_beta   90.00
_cell.angle_gamma   90.00
#
_symmetry.space_group_name_H-M   'P 1'
#
loop_
_entity.id
_entity.type
_entity.pdbx_description
1 polymer ?
#
loop_
_entity_poly.entity_id
_entity_poly.type
_entity_poly.pdbx_seq_one_letter_code
_entity_poly.pdbx_strand_id
1 'polypeptide(L)'
;MFSDKKDLEKKKSSALRMLRLILLLEIKETAIDNQGLLDEAEKIYADFDYPLDMECFISYMPVRDDKYDVSKHSLQENLQRLADKFNMFADREFKALVSNL
;
A
#
# COMPACT_ATOMS: atom_id res chain seq x y z
N MET A 1 5.56 22.21 -26.39
CA MET A 1 5.22 20.96 -27.04
C MET A 1 5.90 19.75 -26.44
N PHE A 2 7.16 19.82 -26.15
CA PHE A 2 7.88 18.68 -25.54
C PHE A 2 7.56 18.48 -24.08
N SER A 3 7.10 19.53 -23.38
CA SER A 3 6.65 19.45 -22.02
C SER A 3 5.35 18.65 -21.87
N ASP A 4 4.55 18.55 -22.91
CA ASP A 4 3.24 17.89 -22.87
C ASP A 4 3.34 16.40 -22.55
N LYS A 5 4.39 15.75 -23.05
CA LYS A 5 4.60 14.32 -22.84
C LYS A 5 4.94 14.04 -21.36
N LYS A 6 5.77 14.87 -20.74
CA LYS A 6 6.10 14.75 -19.32
C LYS A 6 4.89 15.06 -18.44
N ASP A 7 4.10 16.06 -18.83
CA ASP A 7 2.89 16.41 -18.09
C ASP A 7 1.83 15.33 -18.17
N LEU A 8 1.69 14.67 -19.31
CA LEU A 8 0.80 13.52 -19.48
C LEU A 8 1.24 12.34 -18.63
N GLU A 9 2.53 12.07 -18.55
CA GLU A 9 3.07 11.00 -17.72
C GLU A 9 2.84 11.28 -16.24
N LYS A 10 3.02 12.52 -15.81
CA LYS A 10 2.73 12.94 -14.43
C LYS A 10 1.24 12.80 -14.11
N LYS A 11 0.36 13.23 -14.99
CA LYS A 11 -1.09 13.12 -14.81
C LYS A 11 -1.52 11.66 -14.76
N LYS A 12 -0.95 10.83 -15.63
CA LYS A 12 -1.23 9.39 -15.66
C LYS A 12 -0.77 8.72 -14.38
N SER A 13 0.43 9.07 -13.91
CA SER A 13 0.99 8.55 -12.66
C SER A 13 0.13 8.95 -11.47
N SER A 14 -0.31 10.21 -11.41
CA SER A 14 -1.17 10.70 -10.34
C SER A 14 -2.54 10.02 -10.36
N ALA A 15 -3.10 9.80 -11.55
CA ALA A 15 -4.38 9.12 -11.70
C ALA A 15 -4.28 7.66 -11.25
N LEU A 16 -3.21 6.97 -11.61
CA LEU A 16 -2.98 5.58 -11.17
C LEU A 16 -2.78 5.49 -9.67
N ARG A 17 -2.07 6.45 -9.09
CA ARG A 17 -1.86 6.50 -7.65
C ARG A 17 -3.17 6.74 -6.91
N MET A 18 -4.03 7.60 -7.44
CA MET A 18 -5.36 7.86 -6.88
C MET A 18 -6.25 6.60 -6.98
N LEU A 19 -6.24 5.94 -8.12
CA LEU A 19 -6.98 4.68 -8.31
C LEU A 19 -6.50 3.63 -7.31
N ARG A 20 -5.19 3.50 -7.13
CA ARG A 20 -4.61 2.59 -6.14
C ARG A 20 -5.14 2.89 -4.75
N LEU A 21 -5.14 4.16 -4.35
CA LEU A 21 -5.66 4.55 -3.04
C LEU A 21 -7.13 4.19 -2.87
N ILE A 22 -7.95 4.45 -3.88
CA ILE A 22 -9.38 4.10 -3.84
C ILE A 22 -9.55 2.59 -3.61
N LEU A 23 -8.79 1.78 -4.33
CA LEU A 23 -8.85 0.33 -4.18
C LEU A 23 -8.39 -0.13 -2.79
N LEU A 24 -7.33 0.49 -2.25
CA LEU A 24 -6.84 0.18 -0.91
C LEU A 24 -7.87 0.54 0.17
N LEU A 25 -8.53 1.69 0.03
CA LEU A 25 -9.58 2.10 0.97
C LEU A 25 -10.79 1.17 0.88
N GLU A 26 -11.14 0.72 -0.31
CA GLU A 26 -12.24 -0.22 -0.51
C GLU A 26 -11.95 -1.54 0.20
N ILE A 27 -10.78 -2.12 0.03
CA ILE A 27 -10.45 -3.38 0.71
C ILE A 27 -10.39 -3.21 2.23
N LYS A 28 -9.97 -2.05 2.71
CA LYS A 28 -9.97 -1.75 4.14
C LYS A 28 -11.37 -1.80 4.72
N GLU A 29 -12.37 -1.30 3.99
CA GLU A 29 -13.76 -1.31 4.44
C GLU A 29 -14.41 -2.69 4.34
N THR A 30 -14.03 -3.49 3.35
CA THR A 30 -14.70 -4.77 3.06
C THR A 30 -14.01 -5.98 3.68
N ALA A 31 -12.75 -5.85 4.10
CA ALA A 31 -12.01 -6.95 4.69
C ALA A 31 -12.60 -7.38 6.04
N ILE A 32 -12.74 -8.69 6.23
CA ILE A 32 -13.31 -9.26 7.46
C ILE A 32 -12.23 -9.33 8.54
N ASP A 33 -10.99 -9.62 8.15
CA ASP A 33 -9.86 -9.76 9.08
C ASP A 33 -8.56 -9.26 8.45
N ASN A 34 -7.48 -9.29 9.22
CA ASN A 34 -6.18 -8.82 8.76
C ASN A 34 -5.61 -9.69 7.64
N GLN A 35 -5.85 -10.99 7.67
CA GLN A 35 -5.37 -11.89 6.63
C GLN A 35 -6.03 -11.54 5.28
N GLY A 36 -7.34 -11.37 5.28
CA GLY A 36 -8.08 -10.98 4.07
C GLY A 36 -7.65 -9.62 3.54
N LEU A 37 -7.46 -8.65 4.44
CA LEU A 37 -6.96 -7.33 4.08
C LEU A 37 -5.61 -7.42 3.36
N LEU A 38 -4.67 -8.17 3.93
CA LEU A 38 -3.33 -8.28 3.39
C LEU A 38 -3.30 -9.08 2.09
N ASP A 39 -4.13 -10.13 1.98
CA ASP A 39 -4.24 -10.90 0.74
C ASP A 39 -4.73 -10.04 -0.43
N GLU A 40 -5.74 -9.21 -0.19
CA GLU A 40 -6.23 -8.28 -1.22
C GLU A 40 -5.22 -7.19 -1.53
N ALA A 41 -4.49 -6.71 -0.52
CA ALA A 41 -3.44 -5.72 -0.72
C ALA A 41 -2.32 -6.27 -1.60
N GLU A 42 -1.97 -7.55 -1.46
CA GLU A 42 -0.96 -8.20 -2.30
C GLU A 42 -1.40 -8.27 -3.76
N LYS A 43 -2.69 -8.47 -4.02
CA LYS A 43 -3.23 -8.45 -5.38
C LYS A 43 -3.07 -7.06 -6.01
N ILE A 44 -3.38 -6.02 -5.26
CA ILE A 44 -3.21 -4.64 -5.72
C ILE A 44 -1.73 -4.34 -5.97
N TYR A 45 -0.86 -4.80 -5.08
CA TYR A 45 0.59 -4.66 -5.24
C TYR A 45 1.06 -5.26 -6.58
N ALA A 46 0.62 -6.47 -6.90
CA ALA A 46 0.95 -7.11 -8.17
C ALA A 46 0.34 -6.38 -9.38
N ASP A 47 -0.92 -5.94 -9.26
CA ASP A 47 -1.63 -5.25 -10.34
C ASP A 47 -0.99 -3.90 -10.70
N PHE A 48 -0.33 -3.25 -9.74
CA PHE A 48 0.36 -1.97 -9.94
C PHE A 48 1.86 -2.14 -10.17
N ASP A 49 2.27 -3.33 -10.60
CA ASP A 49 3.64 -3.64 -11.00
C ASP A 49 4.64 -3.50 -9.85
N TYR A 50 4.28 -4.04 -8.70
CA TYR A 50 5.15 -4.20 -7.54
C TYR A 50 5.78 -2.88 -7.05
N PRO A 51 4.97 -1.86 -6.71
CA PRO A 51 5.51 -0.56 -6.29
C PRO A 51 6.28 -0.68 -4.97
N LEU A 52 7.46 -0.05 -4.94
CA LEU A 52 8.37 -0.13 -3.78
C LEU A 52 7.76 0.43 -2.51
N ASP A 53 6.92 1.46 -2.62
CA ASP A 53 6.30 2.09 -1.46
C ASP A 53 5.27 1.21 -0.74
N MET A 54 4.82 0.13 -1.39
CA MET A 54 3.89 -0.82 -0.78
C MET A 54 4.58 -1.98 -0.07
N GLU A 55 5.88 -2.15 -0.23
CA GLU A 55 6.60 -3.32 0.31
C GLU A 55 6.50 -3.47 1.82
N CYS A 56 6.31 -2.37 2.55
CA CYS A 56 6.31 -2.40 4.02
C CYS A 56 5.17 -3.23 4.63
N PHE A 57 4.10 -3.45 3.90
CA PHE A 57 2.98 -4.27 4.38
C PHE A 57 2.74 -5.55 3.56
N ILE A 58 3.69 -5.90 2.69
CA ILE A 58 3.60 -7.13 1.90
C ILE A 58 4.27 -8.27 2.67
N SER A 59 3.51 -9.32 2.92
CA SER A 59 3.90 -10.39 3.85
C SER A 59 5.14 -11.18 3.42
N TYR A 60 5.35 -11.34 2.12
CA TYR A 60 6.49 -12.11 1.62
C TYR A 60 7.76 -11.28 1.41
N MET A 61 7.71 -9.97 1.69
CA MET A 61 8.88 -9.11 1.58
C MET A 61 9.73 -9.19 2.85
N PRO A 62 11.06 -9.05 2.73
CA PRO A 62 11.92 -9.06 3.90
C PRO A 62 11.58 -7.94 4.88
N VAL A 63 11.65 -8.25 6.17
CA VAL A 63 11.49 -7.24 7.22
C VAL A 63 12.74 -6.37 7.22
N ARG A 64 12.57 -5.06 7.03
CA ARG A 64 13.67 -4.10 6.99
C ARG A 64 13.92 -3.42 8.34
N ASP A 65 13.09 -3.73 9.32
CA ASP A 65 13.25 -3.21 10.68
C ASP A 65 14.13 -4.19 11.47
N ASP A 66 15.38 -3.81 11.71
CA ASP A 66 16.37 -4.65 12.39
C ASP A 66 15.96 -5.04 13.81
N LYS A 67 15.05 -4.28 14.41
CA LYS A 67 14.57 -4.53 15.77
C LYS A 67 13.40 -5.50 15.83
N TYR A 68 12.79 -5.81 14.70
CA TYR A 68 11.63 -6.68 14.66
C TYR A 68 12.01 -8.07 14.17
N ASP A 69 11.79 -9.07 15.00
CA ASP A 69 12.06 -10.46 14.67
C ASP A 69 10.72 -11.21 14.54
N VAL A 70 10.36 -11.56 13.30
CA VAL A 70 9.11 -12.24 12.97
C VAL A 70 8.98 -13.56 13.73
N SER A 71 10.09 -14.26 13.97
CA SER A 71 10.08 -15.56 14.65
C SER A 71 9.73 -15.48 16.13
N LYS A 72 9.83 -14.30 16.74
CA LYS A 72 9.53 -14.07 18.16
C LYS A 72 8.08 -13.67 18.41
N HIS A 73 7.29 -13.54 17.35
CA HIS A 73 5.89 -13.10 17.43
C HIS A 73 4.96 -14.15 16.86
N SER A 74 3.72 -14.16 17.33
CA SER A 74 2.69 -15.03 16.80
C SER A 74 2.29 -14.60 15.38
N LEU A 75 1.60 -15.50 14.65
CA LEU A 75 1.06 -15.14 13.34
C LEU A 75 0.14 -13.91 13.43
N GLN A 76 -0.72 -13.87 14.44
CA GLN A 76 -1.65 -12.75 14.63
C GLN A 76 -0.93 -11.43 14.90
N GLU A 77 0.14 -11.46 15.70
CA GLU A 77 0.96 -10.28 15.95
C GLU A 77 1.63 -9.80 14.67
N ASN A 78 2.17 -10.73 13.87
CA ASN A 78 2.79 -10.39 12.58
C ASN A 78 1.77 -9.80 11.60
N LEU A 79 0.57 -10.37 11.53
CA LEU A 79 -0.51 -9.86 10.68
C LEU A 79 -0.96 -8.47 11.15
N GLN A 80 -1.07 -8.27 12.45
CA GLN A 80 -1.46 -6.96 13.00
C GLN A 80 -0.42 -5.90 12.66
N ARG A 81 0.86 -6.24 12.78
CA ARG A 81 1.95 -5.33 12.41
C ARG A 81 1.83 -4.88 10.96
N LEU A 82 1.61 -5.83 10.04
CA LEU A 82 1.46 -5.52 8.62
C LEU A 82 0.19 -4.71 8.35
N ALA A 83 -0.91 -5.03 9.01
CA ALA A 83 -2.15 -4.27 8.90
C ALA A 83 -1.97 -2.83 9.39
N ASP A 84 -1.23 -2.62 10.48
CA ASP A 84 -0.91 -1.29 10.98
C ASP A 84 -0.10 -0.49 9.96
N LYS A 85 0.88 -1.12 9.32
CA LYS A 85 1.68 -0.49 8.27
C LYS A 85 0.83 -0.16 7.04
N PHE A 86 -0.10 -1.04 6.68
CA PHE A 86 -1.07 -0.77 5.62
C PHE A 86 -1.91 0.47 5.94
N ASN A 87 -2.45 0.54 7.15
CA ASN A 87 -3.28 1.67 7.57
C ASN A 87 -2.48 2.98 7.56
N MET A 88 -1.24 2.95 8.02
CA MET A 88 -0.37 4.13 8.00
C MET A 88 -0.06 4.58 6.57
N PHE A 89 0.18 3.64 5.68
CA PHE A 89 0.43 3.92 4.27
C PHE A 89 -0.80 4.55 3.62
N ALA A 90 -1.97 3.95 3.79
CA ALA A 90 -3.22 4.44 3.21
C ALA A 90 -3.55 5.85 3.73
N ASP A 91 -3.36 6.09 5.01
CA ASP A 91 -3.60 7.41 5.62
C ASP A 91 -2.64 8.46 5.06
N ARG A 92 -1.36 8.14 4.93
CA ARG A 92 -0.38 9.04 4.34
C ARG A 92 -0.69 9.36 2.88
N GLU A 93 -1.05 8.34 2.10
CA GLU A 93 -1.42 8.52 0.70
C GLU A 93 -2.65 9.40 0.56
N PHE A 94 -3.66 9.15 1.39
CA PHE A 94 -4.87 9.96 1.41
C PHE A 94 -4.55 11.44 1.66
N LYS A 95 -3.77 11.71 2.69
CA LYS A 95 -3.39 13.09 3.04
C LYS A 95 -2.57 13.76 1.94
N ALA A 96 -1.61 13.02 1.36
CA ALA A 96 -0.75 13.55 0.31
C ALA A 96 -1.53 13.87 -0.97
N LEU A 97 -2.44 12.98 -1.38
CA LEU A 97 -3.20 13.17 -2.61
C LEU A 97 -4.32 14.20 -2.46
N VAL A 98 -4.97 14.24 -1.29
CA VAL A 98 -6.03 15.23 -1.02
C VAL A 98 -5.46 16.63 -0.89
N SER A 99 -4.27 16.81 -0.30
CA SER A 99 -3.66 18.12 -0.17
C SER A 99 -3.22 18.73 -1.50
N ASN A 100 -3.14 17.93 -2.56
CA ASN A 100 -2.79 18.39 -3.91
C ASN A 100 -4.04 18.70 -4.76
N LEU A 101 -5.21 18.55 -4.21
CA LEU A 101 -6.44 18.94 -4.86
C LEU A 101 -6.74 20.41 -4.58
#